data_4b49d84c8a0a1ec8fbabc1c50adc825f
#
_entry.id   4b49d84c8a0a1ec8fbabc1c50adc825f
#
_cell.length_a   1.000
_cell.length_b   1.000
_cell.length_c   1.000
_cell.angle_alpha   90.00
_cell.angle_beta   90.00
_cell.angle_gamma   90.00
#
_symmetry.space_group_name_H-M   'P 1'
#
loop_
_entity.id
_entity.type
_entity.pdbx_description
1 polymer ?
#
loop_
_entity_poly.entity_id
_entity_poly.type
_entity_poly.pdbx_seq_one_letter_code
_entity_poly.pdbx_strand_id
1 'polypeptide(L)'
;MEYMEHSNFYAMCDKIRKMEARELHLALEAHGGEFVWINDENDEEELYDPPIILVNLNDGSMDVVIHKVWLNDGCIELSAFDNEWGNKVDIDLEDIVPGHLAYLIEYMPITDKVKSVAINND
;
A
#
# COMPACT_ATOMS: atom_id res chain seq x y z
N MET A 1 8.93 5.55 -32.82
CA MET A 1 9.53 6.12 -31.62
C MET A 1 8.56 6.21 -30.45
N GLU A 2 7.37 6.66 -30.69
CA GLU A 2 6.35 6.74 -29.67
C GLU A 2 5.99 5.38 -29.10
N TYR A 3 6.02 4.35 -29.91
CA TYR A 3 5.74 2.98 -29.44
C TYR A 3 6.76 2.49 -28.45
N MET A 4 8.03 2.81 -28.67
CA MET A 4 9.08 2.40 -27.75
C MET A 4 8.97 3.15 -26.43
N GLU A 5 8.59 4.41 -26.49
CA GLU A 5 8.37 5.21 -25.29
C GLU A 5 7.22 4.66 -24.45
N HIS A 6 6.13 4.25 -25.10
CA HIS A 6 5.00 3.63 -24.43
C HIS A 6 5.39 2.32 -23.74
N SER A 7 6.10 1.46 -24.48
CA SER A 7 6.55 0.18 -23.92
C SER A 7 7.46 0.40 -22.72
N ASN A 8 8.36 1.38 -22.81
CA ASN A 8 9.27 1.71 -21.73
C ASN A 8 8.53 2.27 -20.54
N PHE A 9 7.50 3.06 -20.78
CA PHE A 9 6.68 3.62 -19.70
C PHE A 9 5.97 2.52 -18.91
N TYR A 10 5.31 1.59 -19.59
CA TYR A 10 4.61 0.49 -18.92
C TYR A 10 5.57 -0.43 -18.17
N ALA A 11 6.71 -0.73 -18.79
CA ALA A 11 7.74 -1.55 -18.13
C ALA A 11 8.26 -0.86 -16.88
N MET A 12 8.43 0.45 -16.94
CA MET A 12 8.89 1.24 -15.80
C MET A 12 7.86 1.25 -14.67
N CYS A 13 6.58 1.43 -15.00
CA CYS A 13 5.50 1.39 -14.02
C CYS A 13 5.43 0.04 -13.31
N ASP A 14 5.54 -1.04 -14.07
CA ASP A 14 5.52 -2.39 -13.52
C ASP A 14 6.72 -2.63 -12.59
N LYS A 15 7.88 -2.14 -12.99
CA LYS A 15 9.10 -2.24 -12.17
C LYS A 15 8.94 -1.48 -10.86
N ILE A 16 8.38 -0.28 -10.91
CA ILE A 16 8.15 0.54 -9.71
C ILE A 16 7.21 -0.20 -8.76
N ARG A 17 6.11 -0.75 -9.27
CA ARG A 17 5.16 -1.50 -8.43
C ARG A 17 5.83 -2.69 -7.76
N LYS A 18 6.66 -3.44 -8.49
CA LYS A 18 7.35 -4.59 -7.93
C LYS A 18 8.32 -4.18 -6.83
N MET A 19 9.04 -3.10 -7.03
CA MET A 19 9.97 -2.57 -6.03
C MET A 19 9.23 -2.12 -4.77
N GLU A 20 8.15 -1.37 -4.96
CA GLU A 20 7.34 -0.90 -3.84
C GLU A 20 6.68 -2.04 -3.09
N ALA A 21 6.18 -3.04 -3.82
CA ALA A 21 5.56 -4.21 -3.20
C ALA A 21 6.57 -4.99 -2.36
N ARG A 22 7.80 -5.11 -2.85
CA ARG A 22 8.86 -5.78 -2.11
C ARG A 22 9.20 -5.02 -0.83
N GLU A 23 9.31 -3.71 -0.91
CA GLU A 23 9.59 -2.88 0.27
C GLU A 23 8.46 -2.97 1.28
N LEU A 24 7.22 -2.94 0.80
CA LEU A 24 6.05 -3.08 1.66
C LEU A 24 6.01 -4.45 2.33
N HIS A 25 6.36 -5.49 1.59
CA HIS A 25 6.43 -6.84 2.14
C HIS A 25 7.41 -6.90 3.32
N LEU A 26 8.60 -6.31 3.15
CA LEU A 26 9.59 -6.27 4.20
C LEU A 26 9.11 -5.45 5.41
N ALA A 27 8.46 -4.33 5.15
CA ALA A 27 7.90 -3.51 6.22
C ALA A 27 6.81 -4.27 7.00
N LEU A 28 5.95 -5.00 6.28
CA LEU A 28 4.91 -5.82 6.91
C LEU A 28 5.51 -6.92 7.77
N GLU A 29 6.55 -7.59 7.29
CA GLU A 29 7.23 -8.61 8.10
C GLU A 29 7.75 -8.02 9.40
N ALA A 30 8.28 -6.80 9.35
CA ALA A 30 8.77 -6.11 10.53
C ALA A 30 7.65 -5.77 11.51
N HIS A 31 6.41 -5.64 11.02
CA HIS A 31 5.24 -5.37 11.86
C HIS A 31 4.44 -6.64 12.20
N GLY A 32 5.03 -7.80 11.98
CA GLY A 32 4.38 -9.08 12.34
C GLY A 32 3.42 -9.59 11.28
N GLY A 33 3.50 -9.08 10.06
CA GLY A 33 2.69 -9.56 8.95
C GLY A 33 1.42 -8.78 8.69
N GLU A 34 1.13 -7.74 9.49
CA GLU A 34 -0.01 -6.87 9.24
C GLU A 34 0.19 -5.49 9.84
N PHE A 35 -0.51 -4.53 9.29
CA PHE A 35 -0.57 -3.20 9.88
C PHE A 35 -1.98 -2.63 9.70
N VAL A 36 -2.50 -2.06 10.79
CA VAL A 36 -3.85 -1.50 10.82
C VAL A 36 -3.74 -0.02 11.19
N TRP A 37 -4.23 0.86 10.32
CA TRP A 37 -4.31 2.28 10.62
C TRP A 37 -5.58 2.60 11.40
N ILE A 38 -6.70 2.02 10.97
CA ILE A 38 -7.98 2.17 11.65
C ILE A 38 -8.46 0.77 12.03
N ASN A 39 -8.83 0.59 13.29
CA ASN A 39 -9.32 -0.70 13.79
C ASN A 39 -10.84 -0.73 13.75
N ASP A 40 -11.39 -1.60 12.92
CA ASP A 40 -12.85 -1.76 12.79
C ASP A 40 -13.52 -2.23 14.08
N GLU A 41 -12.79 -2.94 14.93
CA GLU A 41 -13.33 -3.52 16.15
C GLU A 41 -13.41 -2.53 17.30
N ASN A 42 -12.65 -1.45 17.19
CA ASN A 42 -12.58 -0.46 18.25
C ASN A 42 -13.00 0.89 17.71
N ASP A 43 -14.23 1.23 17.93
CA ASP A 43 -14.85 2.43 17.38
C ASP A 43 -14.37 3.73 18.00
N GLU A 44 -13.64 3.67 19.10
CA GLU A 44 -13.38 4.87 19.90
C GLU A 44 -12.08 5.59 19.55
N GLU A 45 -11.10 4.90 18.98
CA GLU A 45 -9.80 5.54 18.71
C GLU A 45 -9.24 5.17 17.35
N GLU A 46 -8.86 6.20 16.61
CA GLU A 46 -8.02 6.01 15.44
C GLU A 46 -6.62 5.69 15.93
N LEU A 47 -6.05 4.60 15.44
CA LEU A 47 -4.71 4.22 15.83
C LEU A 47 -3.68 5.13 15.19
N TYR A 48 -3.83 5.42 13.91
CA TYR A 48 -2.94 6.26 13.13
C TYR A 48 -3.71 6.89 11.99
N ASP A 49 -3.16 7.94 11.41
CA ASP A 49 -3.73 8.54 10.21
C ASP A 49 -3.56 7.59 9.03
N PRO A 50 -4.65 7.20 8.37
CA PRO A 50 -4.56 6.28 7.24
C PRO A 50 -4.05 6.98 5.98
N PRO A 51 -3.29 6.27 5.14
CA PRO A 51 -2.86 6.84 3.87
C PRO A 51 -4.01 6.92 2.88
N ILE A 52 -3.99 7.98 2.05
CA ILE A 52 -4.92 8.12 0.95
C ILE A 52 -4.11 7.89 -0.32
N ILE A 53 -4.54 6.94 -1.13
CA ILE A 53 -3.84 6.59 -2.35
C ILE A 53 -4.77 6.62 -3.54
N LEU A 54 -4.19 6.83 -4.71
CA LEU A 54 -4.93 6.84 -5.97
C LEU A 54 -4.90 5.44 -6.59
N VAL A 55 -6.06 4.97 -6.99
CA VAL A 55 -6.20 3.70 -7.69
C VAL A 55 -6.90 3.92 -9.02
N ASN A 56 -6.59 3.07 -9.98
CA ASN A 56 -7.26 3.04 -11.28
C ASN A 56 -8.06 1.76 -11.38
N LEU A 57 -9.36 1.89 -11.44
CA LEU A 57 -10.27 0.76 -11.60
C LEU A 57 -10.84 0.76 -13.01
N ASN A 58 -11.57 -0.30 -13.36
CA ASN A 58 -12.17 -0.40 -14.68
C ASN A 58 -13.15 0.73 -14.99
N ASP A 59 -13.75 1.29 -13.96
CA ASP A 59 -14.72 2.36 -14.08
C ASP A 59 -14.16 3.76 -13.83
N GLY A 60 -12.83 3.86 -13.70
CA GLY A 60 -12.14 5.14 -13.53
C GLY A 60 -11.18 5.18 -12.37
N SER A 61 -10.67 6.36 -12.09
CA SER A 61 -9.73 6.59 -11.00
C SER A 61 -10.47 7.08 -9.76
N MET A 62 -10.00 6.69 -8.58
CA MET A 62 -10.53 7.19 -7.32
C MET A 62 -9.47 7.21 -6.23
N ASP A 63 -9.66 8.09 -5.26
CA ASP A 63 -8.85 8.08 -4.05
C ASP A 63 -9.48 7.14 -3.05
N VAL A 64 -8.67 6.29 -2.45
CA VAL A 64 -9.13 5.36 -1.43
C VAL A 64 -8.31 5.54 -0.16
N VAL A 65 -8.95 5.26 0.97
CA VAL A 65 -8.32 5.28 2.28
C VAL A 65 -7.99 3.84 2.65
N ILE A 66 -6.70 3.56 2.85
CA ILE A 66 -6.27 2.21 3.24
C ILE A 66 -6.34 2.12 4.76
N HIS A 67 -7.13 1.18 5.26
CA HIS A 67 -7.24 1.02 6.71
C HIS A 67 -6.46 -0.17 7.26
N LYS A 68 -6.16 -1.15 6.41
CA LYS A 68 -5.42 -2.34 6.84
C LYS A 68 -4.67 -2.95 5.66
N VAL A 69 -3.48 -3.47 5.94
CA VAL A 69 -2.68 -4.21 4.97
C VAL A 69 -2.07 -5.40 5.70
N TRP A 70 -2.01 -6.57 5.04
CA TRP A 70 -1.48 -7.78 5.68
C TRP A 70 -0.89 -8.73 4.65
N LEU A 71 -0.15 -9.73 5.15
CA LEU A 71 0.39 -10.80 4.34
C LEU A 71 -0.49 -12.04 4.49
N ASN A 72 -0.89 -12.61 3.36
CA ASN A 72 -1.65 -13.84 3.30
C ASN A 72 -0.92 -14.79 2.36
N ASP A 73 -0.33 -15.85 2.90
CA ASP A 73 0.49 -16.80 2.12
C ASP A 73 1.59 -16.09 1.33
N GLY A 74 2.22 -15.09 1.93
CA GLY A 74 3.28 -14.33 1.28
C GLY A 74 2.80 -13.29 0.28
N CYS A 75 1.49 -13.16 0.09
CA CYS A 75 0.91 -12.16 -0.78
C CYS A 75 0.39 -10.98 0.04
N ILE A 76 0.57 -9.79 -0.50
CA ILE A 76 0.07 -8.58 0.17
C ILE A 76 -1.41 -8.41 -0.17
N GLU A 77 -2.21 -8.29 0.87
CA GLU A 77 -3.63 -7.97 0.74
C GLU A 77 -3.90 -6.68 1.50
N LEU A 78 -4.90 -5.96 1.06
CA LEU A 78 -5.26 -4.71 1.70
C LEU A 78 -6.77 -4.51 1.69
N SER A 79 -7.23 -3.62 2.58
CA SER A 79 -8.64 -3.26 2.68
C SER A 79 -8.74 -1.74 2.64
N ALA A 80 -9.66 -1.23 1.85
CA ALA A 80 -9.78 0.18 1.58
C ALA A 80 -11.22 0.65 1.56
N PHE A 81 -11.39 1.94 1.81
CA PHE A 81 -12.68 2.61 1.68
C PHE A 81 -12.55 3.74 0.65
N ASP A 82 -13.65 4.00 -0.05
CA ASP A 82 -13.77 5.16 -0.92
C ASP A 82 -13.60 6.43 -0.07
N ASN A 83 -12.69 7.30 -0.48
CA ASN A 83 -12.42 8.53 0.27
C ASN A 83 -13.60 9.51 0.25
N GLU A 84 -14.43 9.43 -0.77
CA GLU A 84 -15.58 10.34 -0.91
C GLU A 84 -16.80 9.87 -0.12
N TRP A 85 -17.13 8.58 -0.22
CA TRP A 85 -18.36 8.04 0.34
C TRP A 85 -18.17 7.11 1.52
N GLY A 86 -16.93 6.65 1.74
CA GLY A 86 -16.63 5.75 2.84
C GLY A 86 -17.08 4.32 2.65
N ASN A 87 -17.49 3.94 1.45
CA ASN A 87 -17.89 2.58 1.13
C ASN A 87 -16.65 1.70 0.91
N LYS A 88 -16.77 0.43 1.31
CA LYS A 88 -15.68 -0.52 1.09
C LYS A 88 -15.43 -0.72 -0.39
N VAL A 89 -14.17 -0.73 -0.79
CA VAL A 89 -13.74 -0.91 -2.17
C VAL A 89 -12.76 -2.07 -2.23
N ASP A 90 -12.99 -2.98 -3.18
CA ASP A 90 -12.05 -4.09 -3.43
C ASP A 90 -11.01 -3.62 -4.43
N ILE A 91 -9.76 -3.57 -4.00
CA ILE A 91 -8.65 -3.19 -4.84
C ILE A 91 -7.49 -4.18 -4.67
N ASP A 92 -6.71 -4.33 -5.72
CA ASP A 92 -5.49 -5.14 -5.71
C ASP A 92 -4.28 -4.23 -5.88
N LEU A 93 -3.09 -4.76 -5.62
CA LEU A 93 -1.86 -3.98 -5.80
C LEU A 93 -1.74 -3.43 -7.23
N GLU A 94 -2.25 -4.16 -8.20
CA GLU A 94 -2.21 -3.74 -9.61
C GLU A 94 -3.04 -2.49 -9.89
N ASP A 95 -4.03 -2.23 -9.05
CA ASP A 95 -4.89 -1.06 -9.19
C ASP A 95 -4.22 0.20 -8.63
N ILE A 96 -3.23 0.06 -7.78
CA ILE A 96 -2.56 1.19 -7.17
C ILE A 96 -1.64 1.87 -8.18
N VAL A 97 -1.78 3.18 -8.29
CA VAL A 97 -0.96 3.98 -9.21
C VAL A 97 0.52 3.87 -8.79
N PRO A 98 1.44 3.63 -9.75
CA PRO A 98 2.86 3.56 -9.42
C PRO A 98 3.33 4.80 -8.67
N GLY A 99 4.06 4.59 -7.60
CA GLY A 99 4.49 5.66 -6.70
C GLY A 99 3.59 5.82 -5.48
N HIS A 100 2.33 5.42 -5.58
CA HIS A 100 1.39 5.56 -4.46
C HIS A 100 1.48 4.43 -3.45
N LEU A 101 1.94 3.25 -3.86
CA LEU A 101 2.12 2.14 -2.93
C LEU A 101 3.15 2.46 -1.85
N ALA A 102 4.14 3.28 -2.18
CA ALA A 102 5.16 3.71 -1.23
C ALA A 102 4.57 4.51 -0.06
N TYR A 103 3.42 5.16 -0.25
CA TYR A 103 2.78 5.91 0.82
C TYR A 103 2.34 5.00 1.97
N LEU A 104 2.03 3.74 1.69
CA LEU A 104 1.67 2.80 2.74
C LEU A 104 2.82 2.65 3.73
N ILE A 105 4.04 2.54 3.22
CA ILE A 105 5.25 2.41 4.04
C ILE A 105 5.50 3.71 4.80
N GLU A 106 5.36 4.82 4.10
CA GLU A 106 5.62 6.15 4.64
C GLU A 106 4.70 6.47 5.82
N TYR A 107 3.47 5.97 5.80
CA TYR A 107 2.49 6.21 6.85
C TYR A 107 2.53 5.18 7.97
N MET A 108 3.42 4.18 7.87
CA MET A 108 3.65 3.25 8.97
C MET A 108 4.60 3.89 9.97
N PRO A 109 4.25 3.96 11.26
CA PRO A 109 5.17 4.47 12.26
C PRO A 109 6.42 3.59 12.35
N ILE A 110 7.57 4.21 12.57
CA ILE A 110 8.80 3.48 12.78
C ILE A 110 8.81 2.94 14.22
N THR A 111 8.81 1.62 14.36
CA THR A 111 8.91 0.94 15.65
C THR A 111 10.35 0.49 15.86
N ASP A 112 10.68 0.09 17.08
CA ASP A 112 12.01 -0.45 17.36
C ASP A 112 12.31 -1.69 16.51
N LYS A 113 11.30 -2.49 16.24
CA LYS A 113 11.44 -3.66 15.39
C LYS A 113 11.79 -3.28 13.95
N VAL A 114 11.15 -2.24 13.42
CA VAL A 114 11.45 -1.73 12.08
C VAL A 114 12.86 -1.15 12.03
N LYS A 115 13.26 -0.41 13.06
CA LYS A 115 14.62 0.13 13.17
C LYS A 115 15.65 -0.98 13.15
N SER A 116 15.40 -2.06 13.88
CA SER A 116 16.31 -3.21 13.91
C SER A 116 16.47 -3.85 12.54
N VAL A 117 15.39 -4.00 11.81
CA VAL A 117 15.43 -4.53 10.44
C VAL A 117 16.23 -3.61 9.52
N ALA A 118 16.02 -2.31 9.61
CA ALA A 118 16.74 -1.33 8.80
C ALA A 118 18.26 -1.36 9.11
N ILE A 119 18.64 -1.47 10.37
CA ILE A 119 20.03 -1.55 10.77
C ILE A 119 20.68 -2.83 10.23
N ASN A 120 19.96 -3.94 10.31
CA ASN A 120 20.47 -5.24 9.84
C ASN A 120 20.66 -5.30 8.33
N ASN A 121 19.98 -4.45 7.59
CA ASN A 121 20.07 -4.40 6.13
C ASN A 121 21.18 -3.49 5.62
N ASP A 122 21.80 -2.75 6.49
CA ASP A 122 22.96 -1.95 6.16
C ASP A 122 24.24 -2.83 6.15
#